data_c602ccc8c2901fc64ad19339797444ef
#
_entry.id   c602ccc8c2901fc64ad19339797444ef
#
_cell.length_a   1.000
_cell.length_b   1.000
_cell.length_c   1.000
_cell.angle_alpha   90.00
_cell.angle_beta   90.00
_cell.angle_gamma   90.00
#
_symmetry.space_group_name_H-M   'P 1'
#
loop_
_entity.id
_entity.type
_entity.pdbx_description
1 polymer ?
#
loop_
_entity_poly.entity_id
_entity_poly.type
_entity_poly.pdbx_seq_one_letter_code
_entity_poly.pdbx_strand_id
1 'polypeptide(L)'
;VDGRYTLQANNQSKKNFKVITIPDKMPSDILKSKKLIIGFDPNLCTKKSLSIFFGKSECKYKPILKNLIDEIWKRKIKNNVNKFFILPAGSVCEKYQSKIYKITNYLKKRKSDFLFITASENNAWLFNIRGRDTKYTPIPYSYVLIDKNKNIKFFCDLKKLSSTFKSHFKNIEFLDIKICSKIL
;
A
#
# COMPACT_ATOMS: atom_id res chain seq x y z
N VAL A 1 19.61 -0.01 -8.35
CA VAL A 1 19.26 0.57 -7.04
C VAL A 1 19.00 2.06 -7.17
N ASP A 2 18.22 2.63 -6.24
CA ASP A 2 18.10 4.08 -6.07
C ASP A 2 19.42 4.66 -5.55
N GLY A 3 19.80 5.87 -5.97
CA GLY A 3 21.07 6.50 -5.62
C GLY A 3 21.36 6.60 -4.11
N ARG A 4 20.31 6.73 -3.29
CA ARG A 4 20.41 6.74 -1.82
C ARG A 4 20.95 5.44 -1.23
N TYR A 5 20.84 4.32 -1.96
CA TYR A 5 21.24 2.98 -1.50
C TYR A 5 22.48 2.43 -2.22
N THR A 6 23.14 3.22 -3.07
CA THR A 6 24.30 2.76 -3.88
C THR A 6 25.45 2.26 -3.00
N LEU A 7 25.81 3.02 -1.97
CA LEU A 7 26.88 2.64 -1.03
C LEU A 7 26.53 1.34 -0.29
N GLN A 8 25.31 1.25 0.24
CA GLN A 8 24.83 0.05 0.92
C GLN A 8 24.83 -1.16 -0.01
N ALA A 9 24.34 -0.99 -1.23
CA ALA A 9 24.28 -2.08 -2.22
C ALA A 9 25.68 -2.59 -2.57
N ASN A 10 26.64 -1.70 -2.80
CA ASN A 10 28.03 -2.10 -3.08
C ASN A 10 28.65 -2.88 -1.90
N ASN A 11 28.44 -2.42 -0.67
CA ASN A 11 28.96 -3.08 0.52
C ASN A 11 28.34 -4.46 0.77
N GLN A 12 27.04 -4.61 0.54
CA GLN A 12 26.30 -5.84 0.82
C GLN A 12 26.38 -6.88 -0.31
N SER A 13 26.37 -6.44 -1.58
CA SER A 13 26.43 -7.36 -2.72
C SER A 13 27.85 -7.82 -3.07
N LYS A 14 28.87 -7.08 -2.63
CA LYS A 14 30.30 -7.38 -2.86
C LYS A 14 30.55 -7.64 -4.36
N LYS A 15 31.23 -8.78 -4.67
CA LYS A 15 31.54 -9.21 -6.04
C LYS A 15 30.42 -10.01 -6.72
N ASN A 16 29.35 -10.37 -6.02
CA ASN A 16 28.30 -11.25 -6.54
C ASN A 16 27.36 -10.54 -7.51
N PHE A 17 27.25 -9.21 -7.43
CA PHE A 17 26.34 -8.44 -8.26
C PHE A 17 27.00 -7.15 -8.75
N LYS A 18 26.67 -6.77 -9.98
CA LYS A 18 27.00 -5.45 -10.51
C LYS A 18 25.90 -4.47 -10.09
N VAL A 19 26.25 -3.51 -9.27
CA VAL A 19 25.31 -2.46 -8.84
C VAL A 19 25.15 -1.43 -9.98
N ILE A 20 23.93 -1.13 -10.33
CA ILE A 20 23.55 -0.12 -11.32
C ILE A 20 22.57 0.85 -10.65
N THR A 21 22.86 2.14 -10.73
CA THR A 21 22.07 3.21 -10.11
C THR A 21 21.00 3.71 -11.09
N ILE A 22 19.79 3.87 -10.60
CA ILE A 22 18.70 4.55 -11.32
C ILE A 22 18.61 6.00 -10.79
N PRO A 23 18.29 6.98 -11.64
CA PRO A 23 17.86 6.86 -13.06
C PRO A 23 18.99 6.85 -14.09
N ASP A 24 20.28 6.84 -13.70
CA ASP A 24 21.41 6.94 -14.63
C ASP A 24 21.33 5.86 -15.73
N LYS A 25 20.91 4.66 -15.34
CA LYS A 25 20.66 3.57 -16.27
C LYS A 25 19.44 2.78 -15.85
N MET A 26 18.41 2.78 -16.69
CA MET A 26 17.17 2.07 -16.43
C MET A 26 17.28 0.59 -16.84
N PRO A 27 16.48 -0.31 -16.23
CA PRO A 27 16.42 -1.72 -16.66
C PRO A 27 16.11 -1.88 -18.16
N SER A 28 15.28 -1.00 -18.74
CA SER A 28 15.00 -0.99 -20.18
C SER A 28 16.24 -0.75 -21.04
N ASP A 29 17.21 0.04 -20.56
CA ASP A 29 18.43 0.35 -21.31
C ASP A 29 19.36 -0.89 -21.38
N ILE A 30 19.30 -1.74 -20.33
CA ILE A 30 20.08 -2.99 -20.27
C ILE A 30 19.45 -4.07 -21.16
N LEU A 31 18.13 -4.02 -21.33
CA LEU A 31 17.33 -5.04 -22.01
C LEU A 31 16.91 -4.62 -23.43
N LYS A 32 17.34 -3.46 -23.90
CA LYS A 32 16.86 -2.82 -25.12
C LYS A 32 16.81 -3.72 -26.35
N SER A 33 17.85 -4.53 -26.54
CA SER A 33 17.98 -5.45 -27.71
C SER A 33 17.60 -6.91 -27.38
N LYS A 34 17.04 -7.18 -26.22
CA LYS A 34 16.74 -8.53 -25.76
C LYS A 34 15.25 -8.84 -25.90
N LYS A 35 14.90 -9.88 -26.64
CA LYS A 35 13.54 -10.41 -26.78
C LYS A 35 13.28 -11.47 -25.70
N LEU A 36 13.10 -11.04 -24.46
CA LEU A 36 12.88 -11.93 -23.31
C LEU A 36 11.43 -11.91 -22.84
N ILE A 37 11.04 -12.96 -22.14
CA ILE A 37 9.80 -12.98 -21.34
C ILE A 37 10.21 -12.72 -19.89
N ILE A 38 9.77 -11.59 -19.34
CA ILE A 38 10.05 -11.17 -17.95
C ILE A 38 8.85 -11.49 -17.08
N GLY A 39 9.06 -12.38 -16.09
CA GLY A 39 8.08 -12.60 -15.03
C GLY A 39 8.05 -11.45 -14.04
N PHE A 40 6.88 -11.07 -13.59
CA PHE A 40 6.73 -10.04 -12.54
C PHE A 40 5.65 -10.43 -11.53
N ASP A 41 5.82 -9.99 -10.28
CA ASP A 41 4.81 -10.15 -9.24
C ASP A 41 3.77 -9.02 -9.37
N PRO A 42 2.48 -9.34 -9.68
CA PRO A 42 1.45 -8.32 -9.86
C PRO A 42 1.07 -7.59 -8.57
N ASN A 43 1.44 -8.12 -7.39
CA ASN A 43 1.25 -7.42 -6.11
C ASN A 43 2.30 -6.34 -5.88
N LEU A 44 3.45 -6.40 -6.57
CA LEU A 44 4.56 -5.45 -6.42
C LEU A 44 4.69 -4.49 -7.59
N CYS A 45 4.11 -4.83 -8.75
CA CYS A 45 4.28 -4.07 -9.98
C CYS A 45 2.95 -3.62 -10.56
N THR A 46 2.77 -2.31 -10.72
CA THR A 46 1.66 -1.73 -11.48
C THR A 46 2.00 -1.64 -12.97
N LYS A 47 1.00 -1.49 -13.84
CA LYS A 47 1.23 -1.21 -15.28
C LYS A 47 2.14 0.01 -15.48
N LYS A 48 1.95 1.06 -14.67
CA LYS A 48 2.77 2.28 -14.71
C LYS A 48 4.22 2.00 -14.35
N SER A 49 4.49 1.24 -13.27
CA SER A 49 5.87 0.89 -12.88
C SER A 49 6.55 0.01 -13.93
N LEU A 50 5.85 -0.97 -14.50
CA LEU A 50 6.39 -1.77 -15.61
C LEU A 50 6.73 -0.92 -16.82
N SER A 51 5.87 0.03 -17.20
CA SER A 51 6.15 0.96 -18.30
C SER A 51 7.36 1.85 -18.01
N ILE A 52 7.50 2.36 -16.80
CA ILE A 52 8.64 3.21 -16.41
C ILE A 52 9.96 2.42 -16.47
N PHE A 53 9.99 1.22 -15.90
CA PHE A 53 11.23 0.46 -15.79
C PHE A 53 11.62 -0.29 -17.07
N PHE A 54 10.64 -0.71 -17.87
CA PHE A 54 10.88 -1.63 -18.98
C PHE A 54 10.24 -1.23 -20.32
N GLY A 55 9.44 -0.14 -20.36
CA GLY A 55 8.63 0.22 -21.54
C GLY A 55 9.41 0.50 -22.82
N LYS A 56 10.74 0.74 -22.73
CA LYS A 56 11.62 0.93 -23.89
C LYS A 56 12.29 -0.36 -24.36
N SER A 57 12.00 -1.51 -23.75
CA SER A 57 12.55 -2.82 -24.12
C SER A 57 11.59 -3.59 -25.05
N GLU A 58 12.13 -4.50 -25.85
CA GLU A 58 11.34 -5.43 -26.70
C GLU A 58 10.84 -6.66 -25.90
N CYS A 59 10.91 -6.64 -24.59
CA CYS A 59 10.54 -7.75 -23.73
C CYS A 59 9.01 -7.88 -23.59
N LYS A 60 8.55 -9.12 -23.47
CA LYS A 60 7.17 -9.44 -23.08
C LYS A 60 7.09 -9.61 -21.56
N TYR A 61 5.93 -9.28 -20.95
CA TYR A 61 5.73 -9.36 -19.51
C TYR A 61 4.67 -10.39 -19.17
N LYS A 62 4.98 -11.27 -18.21
CA LYS A 62 4.07 -12.33 -17.74
C LYS A 62 3.89 -12.22 -16.23
N PRO A 63 2.65 -12.08 -15.72
CA PRO A 63 2.42 -12.10 -14.27
C PRO A 63 2.75 -13.49 -13.70
N ILE A 64 3.45 -13.51 -12.57
CA ILE A 64 3.76 -14.71 -11.80
C ILE A 64 3.07 -14.53 -10.44
N LEU A 65 2.06 -15.36 -10.15
CA LEU A 65 1.25 -15.24 -8.94
C LEU A 65 2.00 -15.64 -7.67
N LYS A 66 3.02 -16.49 -7.80
CA LYS A 66 3.84 -16.95 -6.67
C LYS A 66 5.20 -16.27 -6.73
N ASN A 67 5.50 -15.44 -5.74
CA ASN A 67 6.77 -14.73 -5.70
C ASN A 67 7.92 -15.70 -5.41
N LEU A 68 8.86 -15.82 -6.35
CA LEU A 68 9.99 -16.74 -6.25
C LEU A 68 10.94 -16.40 -5.08
N ILE A 69 11.02 -15.12 -4.69
CA ILE A 69 11.83 -14.70 -3.54
C ILE A 69 11.22 -15.20 -2.24
N ASP A 70 9.89 -15.18 -2.10
CA ASP A 70 9.21 -15.67 -0.91
C ASP A 70 9.32 -17.20 -0.75
N GLU A 71 9.59 -17.94 -1.82
CA GLU A 71 9.87 -19.38 -1.75
C GLU A 71 11.21 -19.71 -1.08
N ILE A 72 12.23 -18.91 -1.37
CA ILE A 72 13.58 -19.13 -0.85
C ILE A 72 13.88 -18.37 0.43
N TRP A 73 13.21 -17.22 0.65
CA TRP A 73 13.42 -16.39 1.82
C TRP A 73 12.36 -16.60 2.89
N LYS A 74 12.61 -17.51 3.80
CA LYS A 74 11.76 -17.75 4.99
C LYS A 74 11.88 -16.59 5.96
N ARG A 75 11.08 -15.56 5.77
CA ARG A 75 11.02 -14.41 6.71
C ARG A 75 10.38 -14.85 8.02
N LYS A 76 11.01 -14.57 9.15
CA LYS A 76 10.34 -14.61 10.45
C LYS A 76 9.45 -13.36 10.55
N ILE A 77 8.20 -13.46 10.14
CA ILE A 77 7.24 -12.37 10.30
C ILE A 77 6.90 -12.29 11.78
N LYS A 78 7.40 -11.28 12.47
CA LYS A 78 6.91 -10.93 13.80
C LYS A 78 5.51 -10.40 13.65
N ASN A 79 4.50 -11.15 14.09
CA ASN A 79 3.13 -10.66 14.16
C ASN A 79 3.08 -9.44 15.07
N ASN A 80 2.97 -8.25 14.48
CA ASN A 80 2.78 -7.03 15.25
C ASN A 80 1.30 -6.93 15.63
N VAL A 81 0.98 -7.25 16.87
CA VAL A 81 -0.38 -7.20 17.43
C VAL A 81 -0.73 -5.88 18.10
N ASN A 82 0.07 -4.82 17.87
CA ASN A 82 -0.23 -3.50 18.41
C ASN A 82 -1.59 -3.01 17.93
N LYS A 83 -2.40 -2.54 18.88
CA LYS A 83 -3.73 -2.01 18.59
C LYS A 83 -3.65 -0.67 17.87
N PHE A 84 -4.65 -0.41 17.02
CA PHE A 84 -4.89 0.94 16.51
C PHE A 84 -5.39 1.83 17.64
N PHE A 85 -5.07 3.12 17.55
CA PHE A 85 -5.52 4.10 18.52
C PHE A 85 -6.02 5.37 17.84
N ILE A 86 -6.90 6.06 18.53
CA ILE A 86 -7.53 7.30 18.08
C ILE A 86 -6.70 8.46 18.60
N LEU A 87 -6.47 9.46 17.78
CA LEU A 87 -5.81 10.68 18.24
C LEU A 87 -6.72 11.46 19.20
N PRO A 88 -6.14 12.06 20.27
CA PRO A 88 -6.89 12.95 21.16
C PRO A 88 -7.50 14.12 20.38
N ALA A 89 -8.68 14.58 20.81
CA ALA A 89 -9.39 15.68 20.14
C ALA A 89 -8.55 16.95 20.00
N GLY A 90 -7.71 17.27 20.98
CA GLY A 90 -6.82 18.42 20.93
C GLY A 90 -5.66 18.32 19.94
N SER A 91 -5.42 17.13 19.38
CA SER A 91 -4.35 16.89 18.40
C SER A 91 -4.86 16.89 16.96
N VAL A 92 -6.15 17.15 16.73
CA VAL A 92 -6.78 17.09 15.41
C VAL A 92 -7.52 18.38 15.10
N CYS A 93 -7.27 18.95 13.92
CA CYS A 93 -7.94 20.19 13.49
C CYS A 93 -9.37 19.95 13.01
N GLU A 94 -9.68 18.74 12.52
CA GLU A 94 -10.98 18.43 11.92
C GLU A 94 -11.44 17.02 12.29
N LYS A 95 -12.71 16.89 12.69
CA LYS A 95 -13.35 15.60 13.00
C LYS A 95 -13.46 14.74 11.74
N TYR A 96 -13.31 13.42 11.88
CA TYR A 96 -13.38 12.50 10.73
C TYR A 96 -14.73 12.56 10.00
N GLN A 97 -15.84 12.77 10.74
CA GLN A 97 -17.18 12.90 10.15
C GLN A 97 -17.27 14.06 9.14
N SER A 98 -16.63 15.19 9.44
CA SER A 98 -16.56 16.35 8.52
C SER A 98 -15.78 16.01 7.26
N LYS A 99 -14.66 15.29 7.40
CA LYS A 99 -13.86 14.83 6.26
C LYS A 99 -14.65 13.86 5.38
N ILE A 100 -15.37 12.89 5.98
CA ILE A 100 -16.25 11.97 5.25
C ILE A 100 -17.34 12.73 4.50
N TYR A 101 -17.96 13.73 5.14
CA TYR A 101 -18.96 14.57 4.49
C TYR A 101 -18.41 15.27 3.24
N LYS A 102 -17.20 15.84 3.33
CA LYS A 102 -16.54 16.46 2.17
C LYS A 102 -16.30 15.46 1.03
N ILE A 103 -15.83 14.26 1.36
CA ILE A 103 -15.60 13.19 0.37
C ILE A 103 -16.91 12.78 -0.31
N THR A 104 -17.97 12.54 0.47
CA THR A 104 -19.25 12.10 -0.10
C THR A 104 -19.90 13.16 -0.98
N ASN A 105 -19.77 14.45 -0.62
CA ASN A 105 -20.21 15.55 -1.47
C ASN A 105 -19.40 15.63 -2.78
N TYR A 106 -18.08 15.40 -2.69
CA TYR A 106 -17.23 15.34 -3.86
C TYR A 106 -17.64 14.18 -4.80
N LEU A 107 -17.90 12.99 -4.25
CA LEU A 107 -18.39 11.85 -5.03
C LEU A 107 -19.69 12.17 -5.76
N LYS A 108 -20.66 12.78 -5.05
CA LYS A 108 -21.94 13.21 -5.66
C LYS A 108 -21.74 14.20 -6.80
N LYS A 109 -20.89 15.22 -6.61
CA LYS A 109 -20.57 16.22 -7.65
C LYS A 109 -19.91 15.58 -8.87
N ARG A 110 -19.07 14.55 -8.67
CA ARG A 110 -18.37 13.83 -9.73
C ARG A 110 -19.19 12.69 -10.35
N LYS A 111 -20.42 12.46 -9.87
CA LYS A 111 -21.26 11.34 -10.27
C LYS A 111 -20.55 9.99 -10.11
N SER A 112 -19.74 9.88 -9.07
CA SER A 112 -19.00 8.66 -8.70
C SER A 112 -19.71 7.97 -7.55
N ASP A 113 -19.83 6.64 -7.59
CA ASP A 113 -20.53 5.88 -6.57
C ASP A 113 -19.66 5.56 -5.37
N PHE A 114 -18.36 5.30 -5.60
CA PHE A 114 -17.41 4.86 -4.57
C PHE A 114 -16.07 5.57 -4.66
N LEU A 115 -15.39 5.66 -3.52
CA LEU A 115 -13.97 5.95 -3.39
C LEU A 115 -13.30 4.81 -2.66
N PHE A 116 -12.31 4.18 -3.31
CA PHE A 116 -11.45 3.19 -2.69
C PHE A 116 -10.09 3.80 -2.35
N ILE A 117 -9.70 3.77 -1.07
CA ILE A 117 -8.47 4.34 -0.55
C ILE A 117 -7.54 3.21 -0.13
N THR A 118 -6.42 3.06 -0.83
CA THR A 118 -5.40 2.05 -0.56
C THR A 118 -4.22 2.57 0.26
N ALA A 119 -4.02 3.88 0.27
CA ALA A 119 -2.94 4.52 1.02
C ALA A 119 -3.28 4.58 2.51
N SER A 120 -2.60 3.78 3.32
CA SER A 120 -2.85 3.67 4.76
C SER A 120 -2.61 4.97 5.52
N GLU A 121 -1.69 5.82 5.06
CA GLU A 121 -1.46 7.17 5.58
C GLU A 121 -2.67 8.09 5.38
N ASN A 122 -3.35 7.98 4.23
CA ASN A 122 -4.57 8.73 3.97
C ASN A 122 -5.70 8.26 4.89
N ASN A 123 -5.80 6.96 5.14
CA ASN A 123 -6.77 6.41 6.08
C ASN A 123 -6.48 6.86 7.51
N ALA A 124 -5.20 6.89 7.91
CA ALA A 124 -4.78 7.40 9.21
C ALA A 124 -5.20 8.87 9.43
N TRP A 125 -5.01 9.70 8.41
CA TRP A 125 -5.44 11.11 8.45
C TRP A 125 -6.97 11.24 8.42
N LEU A 126 -7.63 10.50 7.54
CA LEU A 126 -9.08 10.59 7.34
C LEU A 126 -9.85 10.28 8.61
N PHE A 127 -9.48 9.21 9.32
CA PHE A 127 -10.16 8.77 10.54
C PHE A 127 -9.54 9.30 11.83
N ASN A 128 -8.48 10.10 11.75
CA ASN A 128 -7.73 10.57 12.91
C ASN A 128 -7.21 9.42 13.78
N ILE A 129 -6.72 8.37 13.15
CA ILE A 129 -6.21 7.17 13.83
C ILE A 129 -4.72 6.99 13.56
N ARG A 130 -4.09 6.18 14.42
CA ARG A 130 -2.71 5.74 14.22
C ARG A 130 -2.59 4.25 14.51
N GLY A 131 -1.55 3.65 13.96
CA GLY A 131 -1.12 2.28 14.20
C GLY A 131 0.39 2.21 14.39
N ARG A 132 0.90 0.99 14.58
CA ARG A 132 2.34 0.73 14.69
C ARG A 132 2.72 -0.43 13.78
N ASP A 133 2.14 -0.47 12.57
CA ASP A 133 2.35 -1.55 11.61
C ASP A 133 3.67 -1.41 10.87
N THR A 134 4.13 -0.18 10.73
CA THR A 134 5.44 0.15 10.16
C THR A 134 6.37 0.66 11.25
N LYS A 135 7.61 0.17 11.24
CA LYS A 135 8.66 0.65 12.16
C LYS A 135 8.90 2.14 11.88
N TYR A 136 8.97 2.94 12.94
CA TYR A 136 9.19 4.39 12.89
C TYR A 136 8.09 5.23 12.20
N THR A 137 6.98 4.64 11.79
CA THR A 137 5.90 5.36 11.12
C THR A 137 4.56 4.92 11.73
N PRO A 138 3.76 5.84 12.32
CA PRO A 138 2.55 5.46 13.05
C PRO A 138 1.36 5.23 12.11
N ILE A 139 1.52 4.33 11.14
CA ILE A 139 0.52 4.02 10.11
C ILE A 139 -0.24 2.74 10.46
N PRO A 140 -1.58 2.73 10.41
CA PRO A 140 -2.42 1.53 10.49
C PRO A 140 -2.61 0.93 9.11
N TYR A 141 -2.10 -0.27 8.83
CA TYR A 141 -2.36 -0.93 7.56
C TYR A 141 -3.84 -1.20 7.36
N SER A 142 -4.41 -0.54 6.37
CA SER A 142 -5.83 -0.58 6.11
C SER A 142 -6.15 -0.15 4.68
N TYR A 143 -7.30 -0.63 4.19
CA TYR A 143 -7.96 -0.09 3.00
C TYR A 143 -9.35 0.41 3.40
N VAL A 144 -9.89 1.35 2.65
CA VAL A 144 -11.20 1.91 2.93
C VAL A 144 -12.00 2.05 1.65
N LEU A 145 -13.25 1.62 1.68
CA LEU A 145 -14.23 1.85 0.64
C LEU A 145 -15.33 2.74 1.21
N ILE A 146 -15.58 3.87 0.58
CA ILE A 146 -16.62 4.83 0.97
C ILE A 146 -17.57 5.01 -0.20
N ASP A 147 -18.88 4.88 0.03
CA ASP A 147 -19.88 5.21 -0.97
C ASP A 147 -20.41 6.65 -0.83
N LYS A 148 -21.13 7.11 -1.83
CA LYS A 148 -21.77 8.44 -1.86
C LYS A 148 -22.85 8.64 -0.77
N ASN A 149 -23.33 7.57 -0.12
CA ASN A 149 -24.33 7.58 0.93
C ASN A 149 -23.73 7.51 2.34
N LYS A 150 -22.40 7.58 2.46
CA LYS A 150 -21.60 7.50 3.70
C LYS A 150 -21.51 6.10 4.29
N ASN A 151 -21.82 5.03 3.56
CA ASN A 151 -21.48 3.69 4.00
C ASN A 151 -19.97 3.49 3.88
N ILE A 152 -19.35 3.00 4.95
CA ILE A 152 -17.89 2.88 5.04
C ILE A 152 -17.55 1.45 5.40
N LYS A 153 -16.73 0.82 4.54
CA LYS A 153 -16.08 -0.47 4.83
C LYS A 153 -14.60 -0.21 5.10
N PHE A 154 -14.15 -0.60 6.29
CA PHE A 154 -12.79 -0.44 6.74
C PHE A 154 -12.12 -1.81 6.86
N PHE A 155 -11.17 -2.10 5.97
CA PHE A 155 -10.47 -3.38 5.89
C PHE A 155 -9.14 -3.30 6.64
N CYS A 156 -8.95 -4.16 7.62
CA CYS A 156 -7.70 -4.26 8.38
C CYS A 156 -7.56 -5.64 9.04
N ASP A 157 -6.46 -5.88 9.76
CA ASP A 157 -6.38 -7.01 10.69
C ASP A 157 -7.28 -6.73 11.91
N LEU A 158 -8.39 -7.45 12.01
CA LEU A 158 -9.41 -7.26 13.05
C LEU A 158 -8.86 -7.45 14.47
N LYS A 159 -7.75 -8.19 14.63
CA LYS A 159 -7.07 -8.36 15.92
C LYS A 159 -6.50 -7.05 16.47
N LYS A 160 -6.29 -6.05 15.62
CA LYS A 160 -5.77 -4.72 16.00
C LYS A 160 -6.83 -3.76 16.51
N LEU A 161 -8.10 -4.12 16.42
CA LEU A 161 -9.22 -3.30 16.88
C LEU A 161 -9.58 -3.67 18.32
N SER A 162 -9.58 -2.68 19.23
CA SER A 162 -10.15 -2.82 20.57
C SER A 162 -11.66 -2.58 20.54
N SER A 163 -12.37 -3.01 21.58
CA SER A 163 -13.80 -2.68 21.77
C SER A 163 -14.03 -1.19 21.79
N THR A 164 -13.22 -0.42 22.50
CA THR A 164 -13.27 1.04 22.57
C THR A 164 -13.05 1.67 21.19
N PHE A 165 -12.13 1.14 20.38
CA PHE A 165 -11.94 1.63 19.02
C PHE A 165 -13.20 1.42 18.16
N LYS A 166 -13.77 0.23 18.19
CA LYS A 166 -14.99 -0.09 17.44
C LYS A 166 -16.18 0.75 17.88
N SER A 167 -16.35 0.98 19.19
CA SER A 167 -17.46 1.80 19.71
C SER A 167 -17.38 3.27 19.31
N HIS A 168 -16.17 3.80 19.10
CA HIS A 168 -15.97 5.16 18.60
C HIS A 168 -16.46 5.33 17.14
N PHE A 169 -16.38 4.28 16.34
CA PHE A 169 -16.72 4.27 14.92
C PHE A 169 -17.99 3.45 14.63
N LYS A 170 -19.10 3.76 15.32
CA LYS A 170 -20.35 2.99 15.26
C LYS A 170 -20.91 2.75 13.85
N ASN A 171 -20.64 3.66 12.91
CA ASN A 171 -21.20 3.63 11.55
C ASN A 171 -20.17 3.11 10.51
N ILE A 172 -19.14 2.40 10.96
CA ILE A 172 -18.11 1.82 10.10
C ILE A 172 -18.17 0.30 10.19
N GLU A 173 -18.29 -0.35 9.05
CA GLU A 173 -18.19 -1.79 8.94
C GLU A 173 -16.71 -2.20 8.91
N PHE A 174 -16.25 -2.90 9.96
CA PHE A 174 -14.87 -3.40 10.03
C PHE A 174 -14.79 -4.82 9.48
N LEU A 175 -13.93 -5.01 8.49
CA LEU A 175 -13.78 -6.26 7.74
C LEU A 175 -12.32 -6.73 7.77
N ASP A 176 -12.11 -8.04 7.70
CA ASP A 176 -10.76 -8.59 7.55
C ASP A 176 -10.16 -8.15 6.20
N ILE A 177 -8.92 -7.69 6.21
CA ILE A 177 -8.24 -7.20 5.01
C ILE A 177 -8.15 -8.28 3.91
N LYS A 178 -8.15 -9.56 4.28
CA LYS A 178 -8.07 -10.69 3.34
C LYS A 178 -9.28 -10.82 2.42
N ILE A 179 -10.44 -10.30 2.83
CA ILE A 179 -11.65 -10.37 2.00
C ILE A 179 -11.81 -9.16 1.08
N CYS A 180 -10.91 -8.18 1.15
CA CYS A 180 -11.01 -6.95 0.37
C CYS A 180 -11.15 -7.23 -1.13
N SER A 181 -10.32 -8.12 -1.69
CA SER A 181 -10.34 -8.49 -3.11
C SER A 181 -11.60 -9.25 -3.56
N LYS A 182 -12.44 -9.71 -2.62
CA LYS A 182 -13.71 -10.39 -2.94
C LYS A 182 -14.90 -9.43 -2.94
N ILE A 183 -14.70 -8.23 -2.37
CA ILE A 183 -15.75 -7.22 -2.22
C ILE A 183 -15.62 -6.14 -3.31
N LEU A 184 -14.42 -5.92 -3.83
CA LEU A 184 -14.12 -5.06 -4.97
C LEU A 184 -14.36 -5.75 -6.29
#